data_9b00a85f4e97607f2a074901c0e9a746
#
_entry.id   9b00a85f4e97607f2a074901c0e9a746
#
_cell.length_a   1.000
_cell.length_b   1.000
_cell.length_c   1.000
_cell.angle_alpha   90.00
_cell.angle_beta   90.00
_cell.angle_gamma   90.00
#
_symmetry.space_group_name_H-M   'P 1'
#
loop_
_entity.id
_entity.type
_entity.pdbx_description
1 polymer ?
#
loop_
_entity_poly.entity_id
_entity_poly.type
_entity_poly.pdbx_seq_one_letter_code
_entity_poly.pdbx_strand_id
1 'polypeptide(L)'
;VLHATPPHFRPMHMAAAVDARKHIFLEKPVAVDVPGVLAVMQTAERATSQGLSIMTGTQLRRELPRMEVQKRIRNGAIGDIRAVRALRNQGALWYRVPQPGWSDMEYMLRDWVNWAWLSGDIIVEQHIHHLDAMLWVLGKPPVSAVGMGAHVRRKTGDQFDFFSVDYTYDDGVHMHSTIRQLNGCANGRD
;
A
#
# COMPACT_ATOMS: atom_id res chain seq x y z
N VAL A 1 18.41 7.69 -6.86
CA VAL A 1 17.19 8.25 -7.48
C VAL A 1 16.05 8.18 -6.48
N LEU A 2 15.19 9.22 -6.42
CA LEU A 2 13.97 9.23 -5.61
C LEU A 2 12.77 9.07 -6.55
N HIS A 3 11.99 8.00 -6.35
CA HIS A 3 10.80 7.71 -7.15
C HIS A 3 9.53 8.03 -6.36
N ALA A 4 8.86 9.11 -6.72
CA ALA A 4 7.56 9.53 -6.19
C ALA A 4 6.47 9.61 -7.27
N THR A 5 6.69 8.99 -8.42
CA THR A 5 5.71 8.90 -9.52
C THR A 5 4.49 8.06 -9.11
N PRO A 6 3.35 8.15 -9.84
CA PRO A 6 2.23 7.25 -9.58
C PRO A 6 2.65 5.77 -9.58
N PRO A 7 2.07 4.94 -8.70
CA PRO A 7 2.58 3.58 -8.45
C PRO A 7 2.66 2.67 -9.68
N HIS A 8 1.74 2.84 -10.62
CA HIS A 8 1.74 2.08 -11.88
C HIS A 8 3.07 2.11 -12.63
N PHE A 9 3.74 3.27 -12.63
CA PHE A 9 5.00 3.45 -13.38
C PHE A 9 6.25 3.02 -12.62
N ARG A 10 6.14 2.72 -11.34
CA ARG A 10 7.31 2.44 -10.48
C ARG A 10 8.10 1.21 -10.87
N PRO A 11 7.48 0.07 -11.24
CA PRO A 11 8.26 -1.10 -11.68
C PRO A 11 9.15 -0.79 -12.89
N MET A 12 8.63 -0.08 -13.90
CA MET A 12 9.37 0.32 -15.08
C MET A 12 10.49 1.32 -14.74
N HIS A 13 10.18 2.34 -13.94
CA HIS A 13 11.17 3.34 -13.54
C HIS A 13 12.28 2.75 -12.66
N MET A 14 11.92 1.80 -11.79
CA MET A 14 12.89 1.07 -10.97
C MET A 14 13.85 0.26 -11.83
N ALA A 15 13.33 -0.47 -12.83
CA ALA A 15 14.16 -1.24 -13.75
C ALA A 15 15.16 -0.34 -14.50
N ALA A 16 14.69 0.77 -15.05
CA ALA A 16 15.54 1.74 -15.74
C ALA A 16 16.64 2.34 -14.82
N ALA A 17 16.31 2.61 -13.55
CA ALA A 17 17.29 3.13 -12.59
C ALA A 17 18.35 2.09 -12.22
N VAL A 18 17.96 0.81 -12.09
CA VAL A 18 18.91 -0.30 -11.86
C VAL A 18 19.82 -0.51 -13.07
N ASP A 19 19.27 -0.44 -14.28
CA ASP A 19 20.06 -0.52 -15.53
C ASP A 19 21.07 0.63 -15.63
N ALA A 20 20.69 1.81 -15.13
CA ALA A 20 21.59 2.97 -15.01
C ALA A 20 22.49 2.92 -13.75
N ARG A 21 22.55 1.81 -13.03
CA ARG A 21 23.37 1.59 -11.83
C ARG A 21 23.16 2.63 -10.72
N LYS A 22 21.91 2.96 -10.42
CA LYS A 22 21.56 3.95 -9.39
C LYS A 22 20.99 3.28 -8.14
N HIS A 23 21.41 3.75 -6.95
CA HIS A 23 20.68 3.49 -5.71
C HIS A 23 19.31 4.15 -5.74
N ILE A 24 18.30 3.54 -5.13
CA ILE A 24 16.90 3.93 -5.31
C ILE A 24 16.21 4.05 -3.94
N PHE A 25 15.51 5.15 -3.73
CA PHE A 25 14.40 5.23 -2.80
C PHE A 25 13.10 5.22 -3.59
N LEU A 26 12.21 4.28 -3.28
CA LEU A 26 10.97 4.04 -3.99
C LEU A 26 9.79 4.28 -3.05
N GLU A 27 8.93 5.24 -3.35
CA GLU A 27 7.73 5.47 -2.56
C GLU A 27 6.75 4.29 -2.59
N LYS A 28 5.95 4.15 -1.55
CA LYS A 28 4.86 3.15 -1.47
C LYS A 28 3.62 3.60 -2.30
N PRO A 29 2.84 2.68 -2.82
CA PRO A 29 3.13 1.27 -3.07
C PRO A 29 4.13 1.10 -4.20
N VAL A 30 4.86 0.00 -4.18
CA VAL A 30 5.92 -0.26 -5.18
C VAL A 30 5.37 -0.67 -6.54
N ALA A 31 4.13 -1.15 -6.58
CA ALA A 31 3.37 -1.55 -7.77
C ALA A 31 1.88 -1.52 -7.47
N VAL A 32 1.04 -1.73 -8.48
CA VAL A 32 -0.44 -1.71 -8.36
C VAL A 32 -1.07 -3.08 -8.55
N ASP A 33 -0.34 -4.05 -9.08
CA ASP A 33 -0.81 -5.38 -9.46
C ASP A 33 0.27 -6.45 -9.24
N VAL A 34 -0.12 -7.71 -9.38
CA VAL A 34 0.78 -8.85 -9.18
C VAL A 34 1.94 -8.86 -10.19
N PRO A 35 1.73 -8.65 -11.51
CA PRO A 35 2.84 -8.56 -12.45
C PRO A 35 3.87 -7.48 -12.08
N GLY A 36 3.40 -6.30 -11.66
CA GLY A 36 4.26 -5.21 -11.21
C GLY A 36 5.05 -5.56 -9.95
N VAL A 37 4.43 -6.24 -8.98
CA VAL A 37 5.13 -6.71 -7.77
C VAL A 37 6.21 -7.71 -8.14
N LEU A 38 5.94 -8.69 -8.98
CA LEU A 38 6.93 -9.66 -9.44
C LEU A 38 8.10 -8.98 -10.17
N ALA A 39 7.81 -8.01 -11.04
CA ALA A 39 8.84 -7.22 -11.72
C ALA A 39 9.73 -6.44 -10.75
N VAL A 40 9.14 -5.85 -9.69
CA VAL A 40 9.89 -5.17 -8.63
C VAL A 40 10.78 -6.15 -7.86
N MET A 41 10.28 -7.35 -7.51
CA MET A 41 11.08 -8.36 -6.82
C MET A 41 12.28 -8.81 -7.65
N GLN A 42 12.08 -9.15 -8.90
CA GLN A 42 13.15 -9.53 -9.83
C GLN A 42 14.18 -8.40 -10.01
N THR A 43 13.70 -7.16 -10.11
CA THR A 43 14.58 -5.99 -10.23
C THR A 43 15.37 -5.74 -8.94
N ALA A 44 14.78 -6.00 -7.78
CA ALA A 44 15.47 -5.89 -6.49
C ALA A 44 16.59 -6.92 -6.34
N GLU A 45 16.38 -8.16 -6.77
CA GLU A 45 17.41 -9.20 -6.82
C GLU A 45 18.59 -8.78 -7.72
N ARG A 46 18.28 -8.29 -8.90
CA ARG A 46 19.24 -7.76 -9.86
C ARG A 46 20.05 -6.58 -9.30
N ALA A 47 19.38 -5.67 -8.60
CA ALA A 47 20.03 -4.55 -7.94
C ALA A 47 20.98 -5.01 -6.84
N THR A 48 20.57 -5.98 -6.03
CA THR A 48 21.39 -6.56 -4.96
C THR A 48 22.65 -7.21 -5.54
N SER A 49 22.54 -7.97 -6.63
CA SER A 49 23.69 -8.58 -7.31
C SER A 49 24.69 -7.54 -7.88
N GLN A 50 24.21 -6.32 -8.14
CA GLN A 50 25.02 -5.19 -8.61
C GLN A 50 25.56 -4.31 -7.49
N GLY A 51 25.32 -4.65 -6.22
CA GLY A 51 25.72 -3.84 -5.06
C GLY A 51 24.90 -2.55 -4.89
N LEU A 52 23.70 -2.47 -5.48
CA LEU A 52 22.84 -1.31 -5.38
C LEU A 52 21.91 -1.42 -4.17
N SER A 53 21.65 -0.30 -3.51
CA SER A 53 20.73 -0.19 -2.39
C SER A 53 19.36 0.25 -2.88
N ILE A 54 18.32 -0.46 -2.42
CA ILE A 54 16.92 -0.10 -2.64
C ILE A 54 16.24 0.03 -1.28
N MET A 55 15.48 1.09 -1.11
CA MET A 55 14.66 1.33 0.07
C MET A 55 13.25 1.74 -0.34
N THR A 56 12.25 1.27 0.41
CA THR A 56 10.84 1.61 0.18
C THR A 56 10.29 2.52 1.26
N GLY A 57 9.29 3.35 0.89
CA GLY A 57 8.68 4.37 1.73
C GLY A 57 7.65 3.86 2.75
N THR A 58 7.87 2.72 3.40
CA THR A 58 7.01 2.21 4.48
C THR A 58 7.36 2.87 5.82
N GLN A 59 6.94 4.12 6.02
CA GLN A 59 7.39 4.96 7.13
C GLN A 59 7.04 4.41 8.51
N LEU A 60 5.90 3.71 8.70
CA LEU A 60 5.49 3.20 10.01
C LEU A 60 6.53 2.28 10.66
N ARG A 61 7.29 1.54 9.84
CA ARG A 61 8.40 0.69 10.31
C ARG A 61 9.61 1.50 10.81
N ARG A 62 9.65 2.80 10.57
CA ARG A 62 10.76 3.71 10.92
C ARG A 62 10.41 4.68 12.05
N GLU A 63 9.18 4.66 12.54
CA GLU A 63 8.76 5.45 13.68
C GLU A 63 9.25 4.82 14.98
N LEU A 64 10.06 5.54 15.75
CA LEU A 64 10.67 5.03 16.98
C LEU A 64 9.66 4.45 17.99
N PRO A 65 8.49 5.10 18.26
CA PRO A 65 7.50 4.51 19.15
C PRO A 65 6.96 3.18 18.64
N ARG A 66 6.73 3.05 17.32
CA ARG A 66 6.23 1.80 16.72
C ARG A 66 7.29 0.69 16.74
N MET A 67 8.54 1.04 16.54
CA MET A 67 9.66 0.10 16.68
C MET A 67 9.75 -0.46 18.10
N GLU A 68 9.58 0.40 19.12
CA GLU A 68 9.59 -0.04 20.51
C GLU A 68 8.38 -0.94 20.84
N VAL A 69 7.17 -0.57 20.39
CA VAL A 69 5.98 -1.42 20.56
C VAL A 69 6.18 -2.79 19.91
N GLN A 70 6.65 -2.81 18.68
CA GLN A 70 6.90 -4.05 17.95
C GLN A 70 7.95 -4.93 18.66
N LYS A 71 9.01 -4.32 19.20
CA LYS A 71 10.03 -5.02 19.99
C LYS A 71 9.42 -5.66 21.25
N ARG A 72 8.55 -4.94 21.97
CA ARG A 72 7.85 -5.47 23.14
C ARG A 72 6.93 -6.63 22.79
N ILE A 73 6.17 -6.51 21.70
CA ILE A 73 5.30 -7.60 21.22
C ILE A 73 6.15 -8.84 20.93
N ARG A 74 7.25 -8.70 20.18
CA ARG A 74 8.17 -9.82 19.88
C ARG A 74 8.80 -10.46 21.10
N ASN A 75 9.00 -9.67 22.16
CA ASN A 75 9.53 -10.17 23.44
C ASN A 75 8.44 -10.76 24.35
N GLY A 76 7.22 -10.96 23.84
CA GLY A 76 6.14 -11.66 24.54
C GLY A 76 5.31 -10.79 25.49
N ALA A 77 5.42 -9.45 25.43
CA ALA A 77 4.73 -8.56 26.36
C ALA A 77 3.19 -8.70 26.37
N ILE A 78 2.61 -9.20 25.28
CA ILE A 78 1.16 -9.46 25.15
C ILE A 78 0.84 -10.95 25.01
N GLY A 79 1.83 -11.84 25.12
CA GLY A 79 1.68 -13.27 24.83
C GLY A 79 1.44 -13.56 23.35
N ASP A 80 0.81 -14.70 23.07
CA ASP A 80 0.50 -15.11 21.70
C ASP A 80 -0.57 -14.22 21.06
N ILE A 81 -0.32 -13.78 19.84
CA ILE A 81 -1.32 -13.06 19.05
C ILE A 81 -2.37 -14.06 18.56
N ARG A 82 -3.64 -13.81 18.87
CA ARG A 82 -4.78 -14.66 18.48
C ARG A 82 -5.65 -14.04 17.39
N ALA A 83 -5.76 -12.71 17.40
CA ALA A 83 -6.47 -11.97 16.38
C ALA A 83 -5.85 -10.58 16.19
N VAL A 84 -6.04 -10.01 15.02
CA VAL A 84 -5.55 -8.68 14.66
C VAL A 84 -6.68 -7.89 14.00
N ARG A 85 -6.74 -6.59 14.26
CA ARG A 85 -7.58 -5.66 13.54
C ARG A 85 -6.74 -4.54 12.93
N ALA A 86 -6.94 -4.29 11.64
CA ALA A 86 -6.34 -3.18 10.91
C ALA A 86 -7.44 -2.24 10.43
N LEU A 87 -7.52 -1.04 11.00
CA LEU A 87 -8.59 -0.08 10.71
C LEU A 87 -8.03 1.21 10.13
N ARG A 88 -8.58 1.66 8.98
CA ARG A 88 -8.30 2.97 8.41
C ARG A 88 -9.56 3.61 7.82
N ASN A 89 -10.32 4.29 8.65
CA ASN A 89 -11.49 5.05 8.23
C ASN A 89 -11.15 6.54 8.15
N GLN A 90 -11.30 7.12 6.97
CA GLN A 90 -10.98 8.52 6.71
C GLN A 90 -11.94 9.13 5.69
N GLY A 91 -11.90 10.45 5.53
CA GLY A 91 -12.56 11.14 4.43
C GLY A 91 -11.93 10.80 3.07
N ALA A 92 -12.62 11.19 1.99
CA ALA A 92 -12.10 11.08 0.64
C ALA A 92 -10.78 11.86 0.52
N LEU A 93 -9.86 11.35 -0.32
CA LEU A 93 -8.64 12.06 -0.69
C LEU A 93 -8.95 13.23 -1.63
N TRP A 94 -7.91 13.96 -1.98
CA TRP A 94 -7.99 14.98 -3.02
C TRP A 94 -8.44 14.39 -4.35
N TYR A 95 -9.07 15.20 -5.18
CA TYR A 95 -9.39 14.88 -6.56
C TYR A 95 -9.18 16.12 -7.43
N ARG A 96 -9.03 15.92 -8.73
CA ARG A 96 -8.96 16.97 -9.72
C ARG A 96 -10.26 17.04 -10.51
N VAL A 97 -10.61 18.23 -10.94
CA VAL A 97 -11.71 18.45 -11.89
C VAL A 97 -11.07 18.59 -13.27
N PRO A 98 -11.61 17.91 -14.30
CA PRO A 98 -11.12 18.10 -15.68
C PRO A 98 -11.08 19.57 -16.06
N GLN A 99 -10.03 20.00 -16.74
CA GLN A 99 -9.90 21.36 -17.25
C GLN A 99 -10.06 21.38 -18.76
N PRO A 100 -10.53 22.50 -19.35
CA PRO A 100 -10.58 22.64 -20.80
C PRO A 100 -9.22 22.37 -21.43
N GLY A 101 -9.19 21.57 -22.49
CA GLY A 101 -7.98 21.21 -23.22
C GLY A 101 -7.22 19.98 -22.67
N TRP A 102 -7.59 19.43 -21.51
CA TRP A 102 -7.01 18.16 -21.08
C TRP A 102 -7.61 16.99 -21.85
N SER A 103 -6.76 16.08 -22.29
CA SER A 103 -7.21 14.76 -22.74
C SER A 103 -7.64 13.89 -21.55
N ASP A 104 -8.40 12.82 -21.80
CA ASP A 104 -8.79 11.86 -20.78
C ASP A 104 -7.56 11.27 -20.08
N MET A 105 -6.51 10.93 -20.82
CA MET A 105 -5.26 10.41 -20.27
C MET A 105 -4.57 11.44 -19.37
N GLU A 106 -4.50 12.70 -19.80
CA GLU A 106 -3.93 13.76 -18.98
C GLU A 106 -4.73 13.94 -17.68
N TYR A 107 -6.06 13.91 -17.77
CA TYR A 107 -6.91 13.98 -16.60
C TYR A 107 -6.64 12.82 -15.64
N MET A 108 -6.65 11.58 -16.12
CA MET A 108 -6.35 10.41 -15.29
C MET A 108 -4.99 10.51 -14.60
N LEU A 109 -3.95 10.92 -15.33
CA LEU A 109 -2.61 11.08 -14.75
C LEU A 109 -2.53 12.18 -13.69
N ARG A 110 -3.25 13.29 -13.86
CA ARG A 110 -3.30 14.39 -12.90
C ARG A 110 -4.15 14.04 -11.66
N ASP A 111 -5.12 13.16 -11.82
CA ASP A 111 -6.04 12.65 -10.78
C ASP A 111 -5.72 11.20 -10.38
N TRP A 112 -4.48 10.76 -10.58
CA TRP A 112 -4.01 9.38 -10.55
C TRP A 112 -4.46 8.58 -9.32
N VAL A 113 -4.56 9.23 -8.17
CA VAL A 113 -4.92 8.57 -6.91
C VAL A 113 -6.33 7.98 -6.93
N ASN A 114 -7.21 8.48 -7.79
CA ASN A 114 -8.60 8.06 -7.90
C ASN A 114 -8.84 6.98 -8.96
N TRP A 115 -7.79 6.59 -9.69
CA TRP A 115 -7.86 5.57 -10.75
C TRP A 115 -7.17 4.28 -10.31
N ALA A 116 -7.92 3.17 -10.25
CA ALA A 116 -7.42 1.90 -9.73
C ALA A 116 -6.18 1.39 -10.50
N TRP A 117 -6.15 1.55 -11.84
CA TRP A 117 -5.01 1.12 -12.64
C TRP A 117 -3.72 1.91 -12.37
N LEU A 118 -3.81 3.15 -11.88
CA LEU A 118 -2.67 4.02 -11.53
C LEU A 118 -2.23 3.87 -10.09
N SER A 119 -3.16 3.57 -9.18
CA SER A 119 -2.95 3.59 -7.73
C SER A 119 -2.97 2.21 -7.07
N GLY A 120 -3.63 1.21 -7.68
CA GLY A 120 -3.91 -0.09 -7.07
C GLY A 120 -5.12 -0.08 -6.13
N ASP A 121 -5.99 0.92 -6.27
CA ASP A 121 -7.12 1.18 -5.39
C ASP A 121 -6.70 1.59 -3.96
N ILE A 122 -7.66 2.00 -3.13
CA ILE A 122 -7.40 2.47 -1.76
C ILE A 122 -6.79 1.39 -0.87
N ILE A 123 -7.07 0.12 -1.16
CA ILE A 123 -6.51 -0.99 -0.41
C ILE A 123 -4.99 -1.07 -0.59
N VAL A 124 -4.48 -0.83 -1.80
CA VAL A 124 -3.05 -0.83 -2.12
C VAL A 124 -2.43 0.53 -1.81
N GLU A 125 -3.04 1.63 -2.26
CA GLU A 125 -2.43 2.96 -2.14
C GLU A 125 -2.43 3.49 -0.70
N GLN A 126 -3.52 3.30 0.05
CA GLN A 126 -3.68 3.85 1.39
C GLN A 126 -3.59 2.81 2.50
N HIS A 127 -4.25 1.66 2.34
CA HIS A 127 -4.34 0.68 3.42
C HIS A 127 -3.06 -0.11 3.61
N ILE A 128 -2.18 -0.11 2.61
CA ILE A 128 -0.86 -0.75 2.68
C ILE A 128 -0.08 -0.37 3.95
N HIS A 129 -0.23 0.84 4.46
CA HIS A 129 0.44 1.26 5.70
C HIS A 129 0.05 0.39 6.90
N HIS A 130 -1.24 0.05 7.02
CA HIS A 130 -1.75 -0.79 8.10
C HIS A 130 -1.47 -2.27 7.84
N LEU A 131 -1.67 -2.72 6.60
CA LEU A 131 -1.35 -4.10 6.20
C LEU A 131 0.14 -4.40 6.39
N ASP A 132 1.02 -3.48 5.99
CA ASP A 132 2.47 -3.60 6.18
C ASP A 132 2.86 -3.62 7.66
N ALA A 133 2.23 -2.78 8.50
CA ALA A 133 2.47 -2.78 9.93
C ALA A 133 2.05 -4.11 10.59
N MET A 134 0.92 -4.68 10.18
CA MET A 134 0.46 -5.97 10.69
C MET A 134 1.34 -7.13 10.20
N LEU A 135 1.75 -7.13 8.94
CA LEU A 135 2.74 -8.08 8.43
C LEU A 135 4.05 -8.01 9.20
N TRP A 136 4.47 -6.81 9.58
CA TRP A 136 5.68 -6.62 10.38
C TRP A 136 5.54 -7.19 11.80
N VAL A 137 4.37 -7.03 12.41
CA VAL A 137 4.08 -7.58 13.76
C VAL A 137 3.96 -9.09 13.71
N LEU A 138 3.20 -9.65 12.76
CA LEU A 138 2.96 -11.09 12.62
C LEU A 138 4.18 -11.86 12.06
N GLY A 139 5.03 -11.19 11.28
CA GLY A 139 6.25 -11.76 10.72
C GLY A 139 6.04 -12.74 9.56
N LYS A 140 4.80 -12.91 9.07
CA LYS A 140 4.45 -13.85 7.99
C LYS A 140 3.26 -13.32 7.17
N PRO A 141 3.12 -13.73 5.89
CA PRO A 141 1.96 -13.40 5.08
C PRO A 141 0.74 -14.27 5.46
N PRO A 142 -0.48 -13.81 5.13
CA PRO A 142 -1.68 -14.66 5.22
C PRO A 142 -1.66 -15.75 4.14
N VAL A 143 -2.40 -16.83 4.39
CA VAL A 143 -2.58 -17.95 3.44
C VAL A 143 -3.86 -17.83 2.61
N SER A 144 -4.83 -17.06 3.08
CA SER A 144 -6.06 -16.76 2.34
C SER A 144 -6.65 -15.42 2.72
N ALA A 145 -7.51 -14.90 1.85
CA ALA A 145 -8.24 -13.67 2.08
C ALA A 145 -9.64 -13.79 1.48
N VAL A 146 -10.64 -13.32 2.22
CA VAL A 146 -12.03 -13.16 1.75
C VAL A 146 -12.46 -11.75 2.06
N GLY A 147 -13.05 -11.07 1.09
CA GLY A 147 -13.39 -9.68 1.30
C GLY A 147 -14.48 -9.16 0.38
N MET A 148 -14.95 -7.97 0.72
CA MET A 148 -15.91 -7.21 -0.05
C MET A 148 -15.48 -5.75 -0.14
N GLY A 149 -15.95 -5.06 -1.15
CA GLY A 149 -15.76 -3.63 -1.34
C GLY A 149 -16.77 -3.09 -2.34
N ALA A 150 -16.94 -1.78 -2.40
CA ALA A 150 -17.82 -1.16 -3.37
C ALA A 150 -17.42 0.28 -3.71
N HIS A 151 -17.80 0.68 -4.91
CA HIS A 151 -17.84 2.06 -5.37
C HIS A 151 -19.24 2.61 -5.12
N VAL A 152 -19.38 3.64 -4.27
CA VAL A 152 -20.69 4.11 -3.80
C VAL A 152 -20.88 5.61 -3.99
N ARG A 153 -19.89 6.44 -3.65
CA ARG A 153 -20.01 7.91 -3.56
C ARG A 153 -18.86 8.69 -4.13
N ARG A 154 -17.86 8.05 -4.74
CA ARG A 154 -16.74 8.79 -5.35
C ARG A 154 -17.24 9.71 -6.45
N LYS A 155 -16.62 10.89 -6.54
CA LYS A 155 -16.94 11.90 -7.54
C LYS A 155 -16.18 11.69 -8.84
N THR A 156 -15.08 10.95 -8.79
CA THR A 156 -14.16 10.74 -9.92
C THR A 156 -13.42 9.43 -9.75
N GLY A 157 -12.95 8.87 -10.86
CA GLY A 157 -12.22 7.62 -10.89
C GLY A 157 -13.08 6.39 -10.75
N ASP A 158 -12.43 5.25 -10.61
CA ASP A 158 -13.05 3.93 -10.57
C ASP A 158 -12.69 3.15 -9.28
N GLN A 159 -12.00 3.78 -8.33
CA GLN A 159 -11.67 3.16 -7.04
C GLN A 159 -12.91 2.85 -6.22
N PHE A 160 -12.82 1.86 -5.36
CA PHE A 160 -13.84 1.60 -4.34
C PHE A 160 -13.77 2.64 -3.21
N ASP A 161 -14.90 2.84 -2.53
CA ASP A 161 -14.99 3.72 -1.37
C ASP A 161 -14.61 3.00 -0.07
N PHE A 162 -14.74 1.69 -0.05
CA PHE A 162 -14.39 0.85 1.10
C PHE A 162 -14.00 -0.56 0.69
N PHE A 163 -13.20 -1.19 1.58
CA PHE A 163 -12.95 -2.62 1.61
C PHE A 163 -13.10 -3.13 3.04
N SER A 164 -13.63 -4.35 3.17
CA SER A 164 -13.61 -5.15 4.39
C SER A 164 -13.08 -6.53 4.02
N VAL A 165 -11.97 -6.93 4.62
CA VAL A 165 -11.27 -8.16 4.26
C VAL A 165 -10.88 -8.94 5.50
N ASP A 166 -11.18 -10.22 5.54
CA ASP A 166 -10.65 -11.18 6.51
C ASP A 166 -9.49 -11.96 5.91
N TYR A 167 -8.35 -11.91 6.57
CA TYR A 167 -7.15 -12.66 6.23
C TYR A 167 -6.97 -13.79 7.23
N THR A 168 -6.70 -14.99 6.74
CA THR A 168 -6.41 -16.18 7.55
C THR A 168 -4.93 -16.52 7.45
N TYR A 169 -4.32 -16.86 8.57
CA TYR A 169 -2.93 -17.29 8.66
C TYR A 169 -2.86 -18.80 8.94
N ASP A 170 -1.71 -19.42 8.66
CA ASP A 170 -1.47 -20.86 8.76
C ASP A 170 -1.57 -21.42 10.18
N ASP A 171 -1.42 -20.57 11.20
CA ASP A 171 -1.53 -20.91 12.63
C ASP A 171 -2.92 -20.61 13.22
N GLY A 172 -3.90 -20.29 12.38
CA GLY A 172 -5.27 -19.98 12.81
C GLY A 172 -5.48 -18.55 13.33
N VAL A 173 -4.47 -17.69 13.25
CA VAL A 173 -4.65 -16.25 13.48
C VAL A 173 -5.50 -15.66 12.37
N HIS A 174 -6.42 -14.77 12.73
CA HIS A 174 -7.22 -13.99 11.79
C HIS A 174 -6.90 -12.50 11.90
N MET A 175 -6.84 -11.82 10.76
CA MET A 175 -6.79 -10.35 10.70
C MET A 175 -8.02 -9.83 10.00
N HIS A 176 -8.86 -9.10 10.74
CA HIS A 176 -9.94 -8.32 10.16
C HIS A 176 -9.43 -6.94 9.75
N SER A 177 -9.55 -6.62 8.48
CA SER A 177 -9.00 -5.41 7.88
C SER A 177 -10.10 -4.60 7.22
N THR A 178 -10.21 -3.32 7.59
CA THR A 178 -11.17 -2.40 6.97
C THR A 178 -10.53 -1.09 6.60
N ILE A 179 -10.87 -0.60 5.41
CA ILE A 179 -10.57 0.76 4.96
C ILE A 179 -11.84 1.39 4.37
N ARG A 180 -12.03 2.66 4.66
CA ARG A 180 -13.12 3.46 4.10
C ARG A 180 -12.65 4.89 3.83
N GLN A 181 -13.04 5.43 2.68
CA GLN A 181 -12.80 6.82 2.28
C GLN A 181 -14.13 7.52 1.95
N LEU A 182 -14.92 7.84 2.96
CA LEU A 182 -16.23 8.52 2.84
C LEU A 182 -16.26 9.75 3.73
N ASN A 183 -16.67 10.88 3.16
CA ASN A 183 -16.91 12.11 3.91
C ASN A 183 -18.20 12.01 4.75
N GLY A 184 -18.24 12.73 5.87
CA GLY A 184 -19.42 12.79 6.75
C GLY A 184 -19.61 11.56 7.65
N CYS A 185 -18.59 10.72 7.79
CA CYS A 185 -18.61 9.56 8.68
C CYS A 185 -17.50 9.68 9.74
N ALA A 186 -17.68 8.99 10.87
CA ALA A 186 -16.65 8.94 11.92
C ALA A 186 -15.34 8.32 11.37
N ASN A 187 -14.22 8.98 11.64
CA ASN A 187 -12.90 8.50 11.24
C ASN A 187 -12.25 7.71 12.39
N GLY A 188 -11.40 6.76 12.03
CA GLY A 188 -10.61 5.96 12.97
C GLY A 188 -9.41 5.34 12.27
N ARG A 189 -8.33 5.17 13.02
CA ARG A 189 -7.09 4.51 12.57
C ARG A 189 -6.52 3.72 13.74
N ASP A 190 -6.56 2.40 13.62
CA ASP A 190 -5.99 1.46 14.60
C ASP A 190 -5.06 0.49 13.89
#